data_8c1bc0d0fd4baf0fb0570d6105466264
#
_entry.id   8c1bc0d0fd4baf0fb0570d6105466264
#
_cell.length_a   1.000
_cell.length_b   1.000
_cell.length_c   1.000
_cell.angle_alpha   90.00
_cell.angle_beta   90.00
_cell.angle_gamma   90.00
#
_symmetry.space_group_name_H-M   'P 1'
#
loop_
_entity.id
_entity.type
_entity.pdbx_description
1 polymer ?
#
loop_
_entity_poly.entity_id
_entity_poly.type
_entity_poly.pdbx_seq_one_letter_code
_entity_poly.pdbx_strand_id
1 'polypeptide(L)'
;WGLAVFVIVLLGLLVNEKKEEILQPNDSSLGRIHLTFSIPEKYPLAKPTDMPFGAPWRMVAISSDGKSMVYVCVLKDERYLCLRKISENSFRLLKDSNGAFLPFFSPDGQWIGFLTENKIKKIELISGLLKTICDAKNPHVGAVWGDDGMIYYGDSEGSFFYKVSENGGEPTEVTDKIPALIEINDFVS
;
A
#
# COMPACT_ATOMS: atom_id res chain seq x y z
N TRP A 1 15.03 -63.80 -23.32
CA TRP A 1 14.19 -63.24 -22.23
C TRP A 1 15.00 -62.34 -21.27
N GLY A 2 16.27 -62.61 -21.02
CA GLY A 2 17.11 -61.77 -20.16
C GLY A 2 17.40 -60.38 -20.66
N LEU A 3 17.52 -60.19 -21.98
CA LEU A 3 17.86 -58.90 -22.61
C LEU A 3 16.69 -57.93 -22.54
N ALA A 4 15.44 -58.40 -22.69
CA ALA A 4 14.23 -57.60 -22.65
C ALA A 4 13.97 -57.06 -21.22
N VAL A 5 14.23 -57.82 -20.21
CA VAL A 5 14.08 -57.40 -18.79
C VAL A 5 15.13 -56.36 -18.42
N PHE A 6 16.36 -56.50 -18.94
CA PHE A 6 17.43 -55.51 -18.69
C PHE A 6 17.16 -54.16 -19.30
N VAL A 7 16.60 -54.15 -20.52
CA VAL A 7 16.19 -52.91 -21.21
C VAL A 7 15.04 -52.21 -20.50
N ILE A 8 14.06 -52.95 -19.97
CA ILE A 8 12.94 -52.34 -19.20
C ILE A 8 13.41 -51.76 -17.87
N VAL A 9 14.35 -52.43 -17.18
CA VAL A 9 14.94 -51.88 -15.94
C VAL A 9 15.80 -50.67 -16.24
N LEU A 10 16.58 -50.65 -17.32
CA LEU A 10 17.37 -49.50 -17.70
C LEU A 10 16.51 -48.28 -18.13
N LEU A 11 15.42 -48.54 -18.87
CA LEU A 11 14.42 -47.49 -19.19
C LEU A 11 13.69 -47.00 -17.95
N GLY A 12 13.38 -47.84 -17.00
CA GLY A 12 12.78 -47.46 -15.72
C GLY A 12 13.69 -46.58 -14.86
N LEU A 13 15.01 -46.84 -14.90
CA LEU A 13 16.00 -46.02 -14.20
C LEU A 13 16.22 -44.66 -14.90
N LEU A 14 16.15 -44.60 -16.23
CA LEU A 14 16.27 -43.36 -16.99
C LEU A 14 15.03 -42.47 -16.88
N VAL A 15 13.85 -43.04 -16.63
CA VAL A 15 12.63 -42.29 -16.42
C VAL A 15 12.52 -41.76 -15.01
N ASN A 16 13.23 -42.37 -14.05
CA ASN A 16 13.20 -41.93 -12.65
C ASN A 16 14.16 -40.79 -12.31
N GLU A 17 15.01 -40.35 -13.26
CA GLU A 17 15.93 -39.21 -13.05
C GLU A 17 15.38 -37.85 -13.54
N LYS A 18 14.19 -37.80 -14.10
CA LYS A 18 13.43 -36.55 -14.20
C LYS A 18 12.52 -36.36 -12.98
N LYS A 19 13.11 -36.41 -11.78
CA LYS A 19 12.54 -35.65 -10.68
C LYS A 19 12.56 -34.20 -11.14
N GLU A 20 11.38 -33.66 -11.46
CA GLU A 20 11.20 -32.22 -11.49
C GLU A 20 11.80 -31.71 -10.18
N GLU A 21 12.87 -30.97 -10.33
CA GLU A 21 13.39 -30.11 -9.29
C GLU A 21 12.27 -29.09 -9.08
N ILE A 22 11.31 -29.45 -8.23
CA ILE A 22 10.39 -28.48 -7.65
C ILE A 22 11.34 -27.49 -7.02
N LEU A 23 11.50 -26.34 -7.68
CA LEU A 23 12.13 -25.18 -7.11
C LEU A 23 11.49 -24.99 -5.74
N GLN A 24 12.14 -25.54 -4.72
CA GLN A 24 11.84 -25.17 -3.36
C GLN A 24 11.96 -23.64 -3.38
N PRO A 25 10.94 -22.90 -2.97
CA PRO A 25 11.09 -21.47 -2.80
C PRO A 25 12.32 -21.34 -1.92
N ASN A 26 13.36 -20.76 -2.51
CA ASN A 26 14.60 -20.47 -1.82
C ASN A 26 14.17 -19.81 -0.52
N ASP A 27 14.34 -20.50 0.60
CA ASP A 27 14.10 -19.96 1.93
C ASP A 27 15.17 -18.87 2.16
N SER A 28 15.07 -17.83 1.32
CA SER A 28 15.53 -16.54 1.73
C SER A 28 14.62 -16.20 2.92
N SER A 29 15.06 -16.59 4.09
CA SER A 29 14.63 -16.02 5.34
C SER A 29 14.84 -14.51 5.23
N LEU A 30 13.91 -13.85 4.55
CA LEU A 30 13.68 -12.43 4.73
C LEU A 30 13.32 -12.34 6.20
N GLY A 31 14.38 -12.12 6.99
CA GLY A 31 14.30 -12.10 8.44
C GLY A 31 13.12 -11.21 8.80
N ARG A 32 12.14 -11.79 9.49
CA ARG A 32 10.99 -11.04 9.96
C ARG A 32 11.52 -9.92 10.84
N ILE A 33 11.46 -8.68 10.37
CA ILE A 33 11.93 -7.50 11.09
C ILE A 33 10.79 -7.06 11.99
N HIS A 34 11.00 -7.17 13.30
CA HIS A 34 10.10 -6.58 14.29
C HIS A 34 10.62 -5.20 14.65
N LEU A 35 9.82 -4.18 14.34
CA LEU A 35 10.13 -2.80 14.68
C LEU A 35 9.11 -2.29 15.70
N THR A 36 9.60 -1.74 16.80
CA THR A 36 8.77 -1.07 17.80
C THR A 36 9.05 0.43 17.74
N PHE A 37 8.02 1.22 17.61
CA PHE A 37 8.14 2.67 17.58
C PHE A 37 7.36 3.31 18.71
N SER A 38 7.97 4.25 19.38
CA SER A 38 7.26 5.17 20.27
C SER A 38 6.77 6.36 19.46
N ILE A 39 5.46 6.59 19.50
CA ILE A 39 4.85 7.77 18.89
C ILE A 39 5.10 8.97 19.82
N PRO A 40 5.62 10.12 19.33
CA PRO A 40 5.87 11.28 20.17
C PRO A 40 4.56 11.87 20.71
N GLU A 41 4.53 12.26 21.98
CA GLU A 41 3.36 12.93 22.59
C GLU A 41 2.96 14.21 21.85
N LYS A 42 3.94 14.88 21.26
CA LYS A 42 3.71 16.10 20.46
C LYS A 42 2.87 15.88 19.22
N TYR A 43 2.91 14.67 18.65
CA TYR A 43 2.21 14.29 17.43
C TYR A 43 1.53 12.92 17.62
N PRO A 44 0.52 12.85 18.50
CA PRO A 44 -0.14 11.59 18.79
C PRO A 44 -0.81 11.01 17.54
N LEU A 45 -0.83 9.69 17.46
CA LEU A 45 -1.59 8.98 16.42
C LEU A 45 -3.06 9.37 16.52
N ALA A 46 -3.68 9.68 15.39
CA ALA A 46 -5.10 9.92 15.31
C ALA A 46 -5.87 8.67 15.79
N LYS A 47 -6.98 8.89 16.48
CA LYS A 47 -7.87 7.81 16.92
C LYS A 47 -8.90 7.53 15.83
N PRO A 48 -9.52 6.36 15.80
CA PRO A 48 -10.62 6.06 14.87
C PRO A 48 -11.76 7.08 14.93
N THR A 49 -12.04 7.63 16.12
CA THR A 49 -13.04 8.68 16.34
C THR A 49 -12.69 10.03 15.70
N ASP A 50 -11.40 10.26 15.38
CA ASP A 50 -10.93 11.48 14.75
C ASP A 50 -11.03 11.40 13.23
N MET A 51 -11.42 10.25 12.69
CA MET A 51 -11.53 10.02 11.26
C MET A 51 -12.92 10.38 10.73
N PRO A 52 -13.01 10.95 9.54
CA PRO A 52 -14.31 11.16 8.91
C PRO A 52 -15.01 9.79 8.71
N PHE A 53 -16.29 9.76 8.98
CA PHE A 53 -17.17 8.59 8.76
C PHE A 53 -16.83 7.33 9.56
N GLY A 54 -16.03 7.45 10.64
CA GLY A 54 -15.70 6.33 11.52
C GLY A 54 -14.90 5.21 10.88
N ALA A 55 -14.26 5.48 9.74
CA ALA A 55 -13.45 4.50 9.02
C ALA A 55 -12.05 4.36 9.66
N PRO A 56 -11.74 3.25 10.33
CA PRO A 56 -10.47 3.06 11.05
C PRO A 56 -9.30 2.66 10.13
N TRP A 57 -9.51 2.61 8.84
CA TRP A 57 -8.68 1.90 7.88
C TRP A 57 -7.46 2.71 7.46
N ARG A 58 -6.27 2.22 7.76
CA ARG A 58 -5.00 2.73 7.26
C ARG A 58 -4.63 4.15 7.72
N MET A 59 -4.48 4.32 9.03
CA MET A 59 -3.84 5.52 9.58
C MET A 59 -2.32 5.54 9.37
N VAL A 60 -1.74 4.44 8.89
CA VAL A 60 -0.31 4.25 8.71
C VAL A 60 -0.05 3.67 7.33
N ALA A 61 0.98 4.14 6.67
CA ALA A 61 1.53 3.54 5.45
C ALA A 61 3.05 3.44 5.54
N ILE A 62 3.60 2.42 4.87
CA ILE A 62 5.05 2.18 4.77
C ILE A 62 5.41 2.26 3.29
N SER A 63 6.56 2.88 2.98
CA SER A 63 7.07 2.94 1.60
C SER A 63 7.43 1.53 1.10
N SER A 64 7.36 1.32 -0.21
CA SER A 64 7.66 0.02 -0.84
C SER A 64 9.07 -0.50 -0.52
N ASP A 65 10.04 0.40 -0.31
CA ASP A 65 11.40 0.07 0.09
C ASP A 65 11.56 -0.19 1.61
N GLY A 66 10.49 -0.06 2.39
CA GLY A 66 10.48 -0.25 3.84
C GLY A 66 11.26 0.81 4.63
N LYS A 67 11.72 1.90 4.01
CA LYS A 67 12.59 2.89 4.70
C LYS A 67 11.85 4.07 5.32
N SER A 68 10.61 4.30 4.92
CA SER A 68 9.80 5.42 5.39
C SER A 68 8.44 4.95 5.88
N MET A 69 7.94 5.58 6.91
CA MET A 69 6.61 5.39 7.46
C MET A 69 5.92 6.74 7.57
N VAL A 70 4.66 6.81 7.16
CA VAL A 70 3.80 7.96 7.38
C VAL A 70 2.59 7.53 8.20
N TYR A 71 2.13 8.39 9.09
CA TYR A 71 0.91 8.16 9.84
C TYR A 71 0.11 9.45 10.00
N VAL A 72 -1.19 9.30 10.24
CA VAL A 72 -2.08 10.41 10.55
C VAL A 72 -1.89 10.76 12.02
N CYS A 73 -1.47 11.99 12.29
CA CYS A 73 -1.32 12.53 13.63
C CYS A 73 -2.32 13.66 13.87
N VAL A 74 -2.59 13.95 15.14
CA VAL A 74 -3.47 15.05 15.54
C VAL A 74 -2.63 16.16 16.17
N LEU A 75 -2.87 17.40 15.73
CA LEU A 75 -2.28 18.60 16.31
C LEU A 75 -3.36 19.68 16.41
N LYS A 76 -3.65 20.13 17.64
CA LYS A 76 -4.69 21.14 17.91
C LYS A 76 -6.05 20.76 17.29
N ASP A 77 -6.46 19.52 17.53
CA ASP A 77 -7.71 18.92 17.04
C ASP A 77 -7.84 18.79 15.52
N GLU A 78 -6.76 19.05 14.79
CA GLU A 78 -6.71 18.86 13.35
C GLU A 78 -5.79 17.70 12.96
N ARG A 79 -6.12 17.00 11.88
CA ARG A 79 -5.34 15.89 11.33
C ARG A 79 -4.26 16.39 10.40
N TYR A 80 -3.09 15.77 10.53
CA TYR A 80 -1.93 15.99 9.67
C TYR A 80 -1.23 14.66 9.39
N LEU A 81 -0.27 14.68 8.49
CA LEU A 81 0.65 13.57 8.27
C LEU A 81 1.96 13.81 9.00
N CYS A 82 2.39 12.78 9.70
CA CYS A 82 3.71 12.71 10.32
C CYS A 82 4.54 11.65 9.60
N LEU A 83 5.68 12.05 9.05
CA LEU A 83 6.63 11.20 8.35
C LEU A 83 7.78 10.83 9.27
N ARG A 84 8.20 9.56 9.21
CA ARG A 84 9.42 9.08 9.84
C ARG A 84 10.22 8.25 8.84
N LYS A 85 11.52 8.47 8.77
CA LYS A 85 12.43 7.47 8.20
C LYS A 85 12.72 6.39 9.24
N ILE A 86 12.67 5.13 8.85
CA ILE A 86 12.84 4.00 9.77
C ILE A 86 14.21 4.03 10.46
N SER A 87 15.24 4.50 9.75
CA SER A 87 16.60 4.67 10.30
C SER A 87 16.78 5.85 11.25
N GLU A 88 15.80 6.75 11.34
CA GLU A 88 15.90 7.97 12.15
C GLU A 88 14.95 7.88 13.36
N ASN A 89 15.35 8.51 14.47
CA ASN A 89 14.48 8.62 15.67
C ASN A 89 13.63 9.89 15.68
N SER A 90 13.60 10.63 14.55
CA SER A 90 12.87 11.88 14.42
C SER A 90 11.60 11.72 13.58
N PHE A 91 10.58 12.47 13.93
CA PHE A 91 9.34 12.59 13.17
C PHE A 91 9.25 13.99 12.57
N ARG A 92 8.84 14.07 11.32
CA ARG A 92 8.62 15.32 10.62
C ARG A 92 7.13 15.53 10.35
N LEU A 93 6.56 16.61 10.87
CA LEU A 93 5.22 17.04 10.51
C LEU A 93 5.20 17.56 9.07
N LEU A 94 4.30 17.05 8.25
CA LEU A 94 4.02 17.58 6.92
C LEU A 94 2.96 18.68 7.07
N LYS A 95 3.40 19.95 7.19
CA LYS A 95 2.55 21.07 7.61
C LYS A 95 1.35 21.34 6.69
N ASP A 96 1.50 21.07 5.39
CA ASP A 96 0.48 21.34 4.39
C ASP A 96 -0.49 20.17 4.18
N SER A 97 -0.47 19.20 5.08
CA SER A 97 -1.33 18.01 5.04
C SER A 97 -2.55 18.10 5.96
N ASN A 98 -3.01 19.29 6.30
CA ASN A 98 -4.19 19.43 7.17
C ASN A 98 -5.43 18.74 6.59
N GLY A 99 -6.22 18.13 7.48
CA GLY A 99 -7.39 17.34 7.13
C GLY A 99 -7.08 15.97 6.50
N ALA A 100 -5.79 15.58 6.44
CA ALA A 100 -5.38 14.34 5.80
C ALA A 100 -5.90 13.09 6.52
N PHE A 101 -6.22 12.08 5.72
CA PHE A 101 -6.47 10.71 6.15
C PHE A 101 -6.10 9.72 5.03
N LEU A 102 -6.03 8.42 5.34
CA LEU A 102 -5.71 7.35 4.40
C LEU A 102 -4.48 7.64 3.54
N PRO A 103 -3.29 7.83 4.15
CA PRO A 103 -2.08 8.08 3.39
C PRO A 103 -1.63 6.83 2.62
N PHE A 104 -0.98 7.05 1.48
CA PHE A 104 -0.36 6.02 0.66
C PHE A 104 0.89 6.57 -0.03
N PHE A 105 1.87 5.73 -0.29
CA PHE A 105 3.09 6.13 -1.01
C PHE A 105 2.93 5.97 -2.52
N SER A 106 3.66 6.79 -3.27
CA SER A 106 3.94 6.50 -4.68
C SER A 106 4.83 5.26 -4.80
N PRO A 107 4.79 4.52 -5.92
CA PRO A 107 5.63 3.34 -6.13
C PRO A 107 7.13 3.61 -5.95
N ASP A 108 7.60 4.78 -6.37
CA ASP A 108 9.00 5.22 -6.23
C ASP A 108 9.34 5.75 -4.83
N GLY A 109 8.35 5.85 -3.93
CA GLY A 109 8.51 6.34 -2.57
C GLY A 109 8.84 7.83 -2.44
N GLN A 110 8.76 8.62 -3.53
CA GLN A 110 9.10 10.05 -3.50
C GLN A 110 7.93 10.94 -3.07
N TRP A 111 6.71 10.45 -3.22
CA TRP A 111 5.49 11.17 -2.87
C TRP A 111 4.66 10.41 -1.85
N ILE A 112 3.90 11.15 -1.07
CA ILE A 112 2.80 10.64 -0.27
C ILE A 112 1.51 11.21 -0.83
N GLY A 113 0.63 10.32 -1.32
CA GLY A 113 -0.76 10.61 -1.60
C GLY A 113 -1.57 10.54 -0.31
N PHE A 114 -2.61 11.33 -0.21
CA PHE A 114 -3.55 11.29 0.91
C PHE A 114 -4.91 11.82 0.50
N LEU A 115 -5.91 11.38 1.21
CA LEU A 115 -7.27 11.83 1.03
C LEU A 115 -7.56 12.98 2.00
N THR A 116 -8.43 13.86 1.57
CA THR A 116 -9.15 14.81 2.40
C THR A 116 -10.64 14.59 2.17
N GLU A 117 -11.50 15.33 2.84
CA GLU A 117 -12.95 15.13 2.79
C GLU A 117 -13.51 15.02 1.37
N ASN A 118 -12.95 15.78 0.44
CA ASN A 118 -13.42 15.83 -0.95
C ASN A 118 -12.31 15.96 -2.02
N LYS A 119 -11.06 15.68 -1.65
CA LYS A 119 -9.93 15.79 -2.59
C LYS A 119 -8.91 14.68 -2.38
N ILE A 120 -8.23 14.34 -3.46
CA ILE A 120 -6.98 13.61 -3.42
C ILE A 120 -5.84 14.60 -3.63
N LYS A 121 -4.87 14.55 -2.74
CA LYS A 121 -3.68 15.41 -2.77
C LYS A 121 -2.42 14.56 -2.69
N LYS A 122 -1.29 15.15 -3.09
CA LYS A 122 0.04 14.55 -2.91
C LYS A 122 1.05 15.57 -2.42
N ILE A 123 2.00 15.10 -1.63
CA ILE A 123 3.13 15.88 -1.10
C ILE A 123 4.44 15.22 -1.49
N GLU A 124 5.36 15.98 -2.05
CA GLU A 124 6.72 15.51 -2.34
C GLU A 124 7.57 15.46 -1.07
N LEU A 125 8.25 14.35 -0.84
CA LEU A 125 8.97 14.14 0.41
C LEU A 125 10.21 15.03 0.59
N ILE A 126 10.87 15.39 -0.50
CA ILE A 126 12.10 16.19 -0.47
C ILE A 126 11.76 17.65 -0.31
N SER A 127 11.00 18.22 -1.22
CA SER A 127 10.68 19.66 -1.27
C SER A 127 9.53 20.06 -0.34
N GLY A 128 8.63 19.12 -0.01
CA GLY A 128 7.37 19.42 0.67
C GLY A 128 6.31 20.03 -0.26
N LEU A 129 6.52 19.97 -1.58
CA LEU A 129 5.59 20.55 -2.55
C LEU A 129 4.24 19.81 -2.48
N LEU A 130 3.19 20.54 -2.14
CA LEU A 130 1.81 20.07 -2.14
C LEU A 130 1.18 20.27 -3.51
N LYS A 131 0.49 19.22 -4.02
CA LYS A 131 -0.35 19.29 -5.21
C LYS A 131 -1.71 18.68 -4.95
N THR A 132 -2.76 19.30 -5.44
CA THR A 132 -4.08 18.66 -5.58
C THR A 132 -4.08 17.85 -6.86
N ILE A 133 -4.54 16.61 -6.77
CA ILE A 133 -4.65 15.69 -7.91
C ILE A 133 -6.02 15.86 -8.54
N CYS A 134 -7.09 15.71 -7.75
CA CYS A 134 -8.47 15.89 -8.23
C CYS A 134 -9.42 16.21 -7.08
N ASP A 135 -10.60 16.68 -7.45
CA ASP A 135 -11.77 16.58 -6.58
C ASP A 135 -12.27 15.13 -6.59
N ALA A 136 -12.61 14.63 -5.42
CA ALA A 136 -13.07 13.25 -5.26
C ALA A 136 -14.34 13.25 -4.41
N LYS A 137 -15.37 12.58 -4.89
CA LYS A 137 -16.61 12.45 -4.14
C LYS A 137 -16.43 11.39 -3.05
N ASN A 138 -16.47 11.82 -1.78
CA ASN A 138 -16.45 10.94 -0.62
C ASN A 138 -15.42 9.78 -0.72
N PRO A 139 -14.11 10.04 -0.87
CA PRO A 139 -13.12 9.01 -1.14
C PRO A 139 -12.72 8.26 0.15
N HIS A 140 -13.63 7.49 0.76
CA HIS A 140 -13.44 6.96 2.11
C HIS A 140 -12.99 5.50 2.18
N VAL A 141 -13.07 4.75 1.09
CA VAL A 141 -12.70 3.32 1.09
C VAL A 141 -11.18 3.11 1.04
N GLY A 142 -10.44 4.09 0.56
CA GLY A 142 -8.99 4.03 0.42
C GLY A 142 -8.54 4.38 -0.98
N ALA A 143 -7.22 4.54 -1.12
CA ALA A 143 -6.58 4.75 -2.40
C ALA A 143 -5.28 3.97 -2.51
N VAL A 144 -4.91 3.64 -3.73
CA VAL A 144 -3.63 3.01 -4.07
C VAL A 144 -3.04 3.69 -5.29
N TRP A 145 -1.72 3.83 -5.30
CA TRP A 145 -0.99 4.38 -6.42
C TRP A 145 -0.36 3.23 -7.21
N GLY A 146 -0.80 3.06 -8.45
CA GLY A 146 -0.31 2.01 -9.33
C GLY A 146 1.02 2.37 -10.02
N ASP A 147 1.76 1.35 -10.45
CA ASP A 147 2.99 1.52 -11.23
C ASP A 147 2.73 2.11 -12.63
N ASP A 148 1.48 2.13 -13.05
CA ASP A 148 1.01 2.72 -14.30
C ASP A 148 0.82 4.26 -14.23
N GLY A 149 1.17 4.88 -13.09
CA GLY A 149 0.99 6.31 -12.86
C GLY A 149 -0.45 6.73 -12.59
N MET A 150 -1.33 5.77 -12.30
CA MET A 150 -2.72 6.01 -11.95
C MET A 150 -2.94 5.86 -10.44
N ILE A 151 -3.83 6.66 -9.90
CA ILE A 151 -4.33 6.53 -8.53
C ILE A 151 -5.74 5.97 -8.60
N TYR A 152 -5.94 4.84 -7.94
CA TYR A 152 -7.22 4.14 -7.84
C TYR A 152 -7.81 4.40 -6.46
N TYR A 153 -9.09 4.71 -6.39
CA TYR A 153 -9.77 4.94 -5.10
C TYR A 153 -11.24 4.52 -5.17
N GLY A 154 -11.82 4.21 -4.00
CA GLY A 154 -13.23 3.87 -3.88
C GLY A 154 -14.05 5.02 -3.28
N ASP A 155 -15.32 5.09 -3.63
CA ASP A 155 -16.29 5.98 -2.99
C ASP A 155 -16.74 5.47 -1.61
N SER A 156 -17.47 6.29 -0.86
CA SER A 156 -17.94 5.95 0.50
C SER A 156 -18.97 4.83 0.53
N GLU A 157 -19.65 4.58 -0.58
CA GLU A 157 -20.66 3.54 -0.67
C GLU A 157 -20.05 2.18 -1.03
N GLY A 158 -18.75 2.19 -1.42
CA GLY A 158 -18.04 1.00 -1.88
C GLY A 158 -18.61 0.43 -3.19
N SER A 159 -19.44 1.23 -3.86
CA SER A 159 -20.16 0.81 -5.05
C SER A 159 -19.37 1.08 -6.32
N PHE A 160 -18.51 2.10 -6.29
CA PHE A 160 -17.76 2.52 -7.47
C PHE A 160 -16.28 2.71 -7.14
N PHE A 161 -15.45 2.28 -8.09
CA PHE A 161 -14.03 2.56 -8.10
C PHE A 161 -13.71 3.56 -9.20
N TYR A 162 -12.81 4.47 -8.91
CA TYR A 162 -12.36 5.52 -9.81
C TYR A 162 -10.86 5.42 -10.00
N LYS A 163 -10.38 5.91 -11.12
CA LYS A 163 -8.96 6.14 -11.38
C LYS A 163 -8.74 7.54 -11.90
N VAL A 164 -7.59 8.11 -11.54
CA VAL A 164 -7.14 9.42 -11.99
C VAL A 164 -5.64 9.38 -12.21
N SER A 165 -5.14 10.15 -13.19
CA SER A 165 -3.69 10.28 -13.39
C SER A 165 -3.04 10.92 -12.15
N GLU A 166 -1.85 10.47 -11.79
CA GLU A 166 -1.03 11.11 -10.75
C GLU A 166 -0.72 12.58 -11.03
N ASN A 167 -0.80 13.00 -12.29
CA ASN A 167 -0.60 14.37 -12.71
C ASN A 167 -1.87 15.24 -12.61
N GLY A 168 -2.97 14.65 -12.21
CA GLY A 168 -4.25 15.30 -12.06
C GLY A 168 -5.18 15.07 -13.26
N GLY A 169 -6.38 15.63 -13.17
CA GLY A 169 -7.43 15.53 -14.17
C GLY A 169 -8.75 15.06 -13.60
N GLU A 170 -9.71 14.80 -14.47
CA GLU A 170 -11.02 14.29 -14.08
C GLU A 170 -10.95 12.79 -13.79
N PRO A 171 -11.44 12.34 -12.62
CA PRO A 171 -11.53 10.93 -12.31
C PRO A 171 -12.47 10.20 -13.28
N THR A 172 -12.08 9.00 -13.71
CA THR A 172 -12.90 8.12 -14.52
C THR A 172 -13.29 6.88 -13.73
N GLU A 173 -14.54 6.47 -13.86
CA GLU A 173 -15.01 5.24 -13.23
C GLU A 173 -14.33 4.02 -13.84
N VAL A 174 -13.95 3.08 -12.99
CA VAL A 174 -13.39 1.80 -13.40
C VAL A 174 -14.56 0.83 -13.61
N THR A 175 -15.01 0.73 -14.86
CA THR A 175 -16.18 -0.11 -15.25
C THR A 175 -15.81 -1.56 -15.53
N ASP A 176 -14.55 -1.82 -15.84
CA ASP A 176 -14.09 -3.19 -16.03
C ASP A 176 -14.15 -3.90 -14.67
N LYS A 177 -14.86 -5.04 -14.66
CA LYS A 177 -14.88 -5.91 -13.48
C LYS A 177 -13.43 -6.10 -13.04
N ILE A 178 -13.08 -5.56 -11.89
CA ILE A 178 -11.83 -5.92 -11.23
C ILE A 178 -11.84 -7.44 -11.23
N PRO A 179 -10.90 -8.12 -11.91
CA PRO A 179 -10.87 -9.58 -11.85
C PRO A 179 -10.95 -9.93 -10.36
N ALA A 180 -11.77 -10.92 -10.00
CA ALA A 180 -12.13 -11.29 -8.62
C ALA A 180 -10.92 -11.68 -7.73
N LEU A 181 -9.78 -11.06 -7.91
CA LEU A 181 -8.49 -11.24 -7.24
C LEU A 181 -8.26 -10.27 -6.09
N ILE A 182 -9.21 -9.38 -5.82
CA ILE A 182 -9.24 -8.67 -4.54
C ILE A 182 -10.46 -9.19 -3.77
N GLU A 183 -10.46 -10.45 -3.43
CA GLU A 183 -11.21 -10.90 -2.27
C GLU A 183 -10.58 -10.20 -1.08
N ILE A 184 -11.32 -9.24 -0.51
CA ILE A 184 -10.98 -8.49 0.69
C ILE A 184 -10.73 -9.43 1.90
N ASN A 185 -10.92 -10.72 1.74
CA ASN A 185 -10.73 -11.75 2.75
C ASN A 185 -9.26 -12.10 3.05
N ASP A 186 -8.30 -11.73 2.20
CA ASP A 186 -6.89 -12.05 2.44
C ASP A 186 -6.15 -11.03 3.33
N PHE A 187 -6.85 -10.03 3.85
CA PHE A 187 -6.27 -9.03 4.75
C PHE A 187 -6.65 -9.21 6.23
N VAL A 188 -7.34 -10.30 6.59
CA VAL A 188 -7.71 -10.63 7.96
C VAL A 188 -7.21 -12.03 8.31
N SER A 189 -5.93 -12.17 8.53
CA SER A 189 -5.33 -13.29 9.24
C SER A 189 -4.00 -12.89 9.87
#